data_b3a2732f93ef23bc71f63b29fb70364c
#
_entry.id   b3a2732f93ef23bc71f63b29fb70364c
#
_cell.length_a   1.000
_cell.length_b   1.000
_cell.length_c   1.000
_cell.angle_alpha   90.00
_cell.angle_beta   90.00
_cell.angle_gamma   90.00
#
_symmetry.space_group_name_H-M   'P 1'
#
loop_
_entity.id
_entity.type
_entity.pdbx_description
1 polymer ?
#
loop_
_entity_poly.entity_id
_entity_poly.type
_entity_poly.pdbx_seq_one_letter_code
_entity_poly.pdbx_strand_id
1 'polypeptide(L)'
;PFYDKMRPYEQIAFQFSHHRVDLNEDGTYKVTHAGQFINTTQGHFPNFDFIRALKAELDKDEGTIFRYSNHENTILREIHRQLDARSEPDKKELQDFIDSITHYEEEKVKFAGERDMVDLADVVLKYYFHPIMGGSYSIKVVLPSVLNSSGFIQSKYSQPIYGTSEMSSQNLSEAKVWIDYGEDGKVKNPYKLLPPIASYLGIDADLNELELKETESVANGGAALA
;
A
#
# COMPACT_ATOMS: atom_id res chain seq x y z
N PRO A 1 -16.66 9.49 3.61
CA PRO A 1 -17.37 10.11 2.50
C PRO A 1 -18.58 9.25 2.10
N PHE A 2 -19.66 9.90 1.67
CA PHE A 2 -20.82 9.20 1.14
C PHE A 2 -20.87 9.45 -0.37
N TYR A 3 -20.93 8.36 -1.13
CA TYR A 3 -21.07 8.40 -2.58
C TYR A 3 -22.49 7.97 -2.96
N ASP A 4 -23.00 8.50 -4.07
CA ASP A 4 -24.32 8.13 -4.58
C ASP A 4 -24.41 6.61 -4.81
N LYS A 5 -25.51 6.01 -4.33
CA LYS A 5 -25.77 4.56 -4.38
C LYS A 5 -24.80 3.67 -3.61
N MET A 6 -23.94 4.24 -2.76
CA MET A 6 -23.10 3.48 -1.85
C MET A 6 -23.91 2.85 -0.74
N ARG A 7 -23.67 1.57 -0.45
CA ARG A 7 -24.24 0.87 0.71
C ARG A 7 -23.46 1.19 1.98
N PRO A 8 -24.07 1.11 3.16
CA PRO A 8 -23.34 1.20 4.43
C PRO A 8 -22.22 0.16 4.48
N TYR A 9 -21.04 0.58 4.96
CA TYR A 9 -19.85 -0.26 5.12
C TYR A 9 -19.21 -0.77 3.83
N GLU A 10 -19.61 -0.32 2.65
CA GLU A 10 -18.86 -0.61 1.42
C GLU A 10 -17.45 -0.05 1.50
N GLN A 11 -16.47 -0.89 1.13
CA GLN A 11 -15.06 -0.51 1.10
C GLN A 11 -14.77 0.36 -0.13
N ILE A 12 -13.87 1.30 0.04
CA ILE A 12 -13.44 2.21 -1.02
C ILE A 12 -11.95 2.04 -1.26
N ALA A 13 -11.58 1.85 -2.53
CA ALA A 13 -10.23 1.89 -3.02
C ALA A 13 -10.06 3.15 -3.88
N PHE A 14 -9.27 4.09 -3.44
CA PHE A 14 -9.10 5.38 -4.09
C PHE A 14 -7.65 5.65 -4.53
N GLN A 15 -6.71 4.84 -4.07
CA GLN A 15 -5.28 5.01 -4.33
C GLN A 15 -4.56 3.67 -4.42
N PHE A 16 -3.62 3.57 -5.35
CA PHE A 16 -2.54 2.58 -5.31
C PHE A 16 -1.23 3.21 -5.76
N SER A 17 -0.13 2.56 -5.37
CA SER A 17 1.21 2.78 -5.92
C SER A 17 1.92 1.44 -5.95
N HIS A 18 2.63 1.16 -7.04
CA HIS A 18 3.38 -0.08 -7.16
C HIS A 18 4.80 0.15 -7.68
N HIS A 19 5.67 -0.78 -7.30
CA HIS A 19 7.07 -0.81 -7.71
C HIS A 19 7.34 -2.07 -8.50
N ARG A 20 8.20 -1.96 -9.49
CA ARG A 20 8.72 -3.09 -10.24
C ARG A 20 10.11 -3.44 -9.75
N VAL A 21 10.39 -4.74 -9.67
CA VAL A 21 11.69 -5.29 -9.32
C VAL A 21 12.21 -6.05 -10.52
N ASP A 22 13.27 -5.55 -11.12
CA ASP A 22 13.94 -6.17 -12.26
C ASP A 22 15.27 -6.80 -11.81
N LEU A 23 15.58 -7.97 -12.35
CA LEU A 23 16.88 -8.61 -12.18
C LEU A 23 17.82 -8.12 -13.29
N ASN A 24 18.94 -7.49 -12.91
CA ASN A 24 19.96 -7.06 -13.83
C ASN A 24 20.84 -8.24 -14.31
N GLU A 25 21.57 -8.05 -15.40
CA GLU A 25 22.49 -9.06 -15.96
C GLU A 25 23.61 -9.45 -14.98
N ASP A 26 24.01 -8.55 -14.08
CA ASP A 26 25.01 -8.79 -13.04
C ASP A 26 24.46 -9.51 -11.80
N GLY A 27 23.19 -9.91 -11.80
CA GLY A 27 22.52 -10.58 -10.69
C GLY A 27 22.04 -9.64 -9.57
N THR A 28 22.16 -8.34 -9.74
CA THR A 28 21.61 -7.35 -8.80
C THR A 28 20.14 -7.06 -9.12
N TYR A 29 19.39 -6.52 -8.14
CA TYR A 29 18.00 -6.13 -8.33
C TYR A 29 17.89 -4.61 -8.42
N LYS A 30 17.12 -4.16 -9.40
CA LYS A 30 16.70 -2.76 -9.53
C LYS A 30 15.22 -2.63 -9.15
N VAL A 31 14.95 -1.74 -8.20
CA VAL A 31 13.58 -1.38 -7.80
C VAL A 31 13.25 -0.02 -8.39
N THR A 32 12.17 0.07 -9.14
CA THR A 32 11.69 1.31 -9.77
C THR A 32 10.23 1.54 -9.42
N HIS A 33 9.84 2.81 -9.26
CA HIS A 33 8.42 3.16 -9.20
C HIS A 33 7.81 2.94 -10.59
N ALA A 34 6.81 2.08 -10.68
CA ALA A 34 6.24 1.66 -11.97
C ALA A 34 4.95 2.40 -12.31
N GLY A 35 4.08 2.65 -11.31
CA GLY A 35 2.83 3.35 -11.54
C GLY A 35 2.10 3.68 -10.25
N GLN A 36 1.15 4.59 -10.39
CA GLN A 36 0.31 5.07 -9.28
C GLN A 36 -1.03 5.56 -9.81
N PHE A 37 -2.02 5.54 -8.93
CA PHE A 37 -3.34 6.11 -9.17
C PHE A 37 -3.86 6.74 -7.89
N ILE A 38 -4.54 7.86 -8.00
CA ILE A 38 -5.31 8.46 -6.93
C ILE A 38 -6.54 9.13 -7.51
N ASN A 39 -7.69 8.91 -6.88
CA ASN A 39 -8.93 9.62 -7.19
C ASN A 39 -9.55 10.14 -5.90
N THR A 40 -9.52 11.45 -5.73
CA THR A 40 -10.09 12.18 -4.58
C THR A 40 -11.26 13.06 -5.01
N THR A 41 -11.84 12.83 -6.19
CA THR A 41 -12.96 13.61 -6.72
C THR A 41 -14.18 13.46 -5.82
N GLN A 42 -14.61 14.57 -5.23
CA GLN A 42 -15.74 14.58 -4.31
C GLN A 42 -17.02 14.07 -4.98
N GLY A 43 -17.72 13.16 -4.34
CA GLY A 43 -18.97 12.57 -4.82
C GLY A 43 -18.81 11.52 -5.92
N HIS A 44 -17.62 11.30 -6.44
CA HIS A 44 -17.35 10.29 -7.46
C HIS A 44 -16.86 9.00 -6.81
N PHE A 45 -17.57 7.87 -7.03
CA PHE A 45 -17.21 6.57 -6.49
C PHE A 45 -15.96 6.01 -7.19
N PRO A 46 -14.82 5.87 -6.50
CA PRO A 46 -13.54 5.70 -7.17
C PRO A 46 -13.21 4.26 -7.58
N ASN A 47 -13.90 3.25 -7.05
CA ASN A 47 -13.49 1.85 -7.13
C ASN A 47 -13.35 1.31 -8.56
N PHE A 48 -14.23 1.77 -9.48
CA PHE A 48 -14.18 1.25 -10.85
C PHE A 48 -13.09 1.93 -11.68
N ASP A 49 -12.81 3.18 -11.43
CA ASP A 49 -11.63 3.83 -12.02
C ASP A 49 -10.34 3.28 -11.44
N PHE A 50 -10.32 2.99 -10.13
CA PHE A 50 -9.22 2.33 -9.46
C PHE A 50 -8.88 0.99 -10.13
N ILE A 51 -9.87 0.11 -10.32
CA ILE A 51 -9.61 -1.22 -10.88
C ILE A 51 -9.23 -1.18 -12.36
N ARG A 52 -9.79 -0.23 -13.16
CA ARG A 52 -9.36 0.01 -14.53
C ARG A 52 -7.91 0.45 -14.61
N ALA A 53 -7.53 1.40 -13.76
CA ALA A 53 -6.15 1.88 -13.68
C ALA A 53 -5.19 0.78 -13.20
N LEU A 54 -5.58 -0.01 -12.18
CA LEU A 54 -4.76 -1.12 -11.70
C LEU A 54 -4.57 -2.18 -12.77
N LYS A 55 -5.63 -2.56 -13.49
CA LYS A 55 -5.57 -3.48 -14.63
C LYS A 55 -4.60 -2.97 -15.69
N ALA A 56 -4.74 -1.71 -16.10
CA ALA A 56 -3.87 -1.11 -17.11
C ALA A 56 -2.39 -1.08 -16.70
N GLU A 57 -2.08 -1.01 -15.41
CA GLU A 57 -0.72 -1.08 -14.91
C GLU A 57 -0.20 -2.53 -14.86
N LEU A 58 -0.97 -3.47 -14.35
CA LEU A 58 -0.53 -4.86 -14.14
C LEU A 58 -0.55 -5.69 -15.42
N ASP A 59 -1.28 -5.28 -16.45
CA ASP A 59 -1.28 -5.93 -17.77
C ASP A 59 -0.06 -5.53 -18.65
N LYS A 60 0.80 -4.63 -18.16
CA LYS A 60 2.03 -4.25 -18.89
C LYS A 60 3.08 -5.37 -18.93
N ASP A 61 3.00 -6.30 -18.00
CA ASP A 61 3.88 -7.47 -17.92
C ASP A 61 3.17 -8.66 -17.26
N GLU A 62 3.85 -9.82 -17.30
CA GLU A 62 3.38 -11.05 -16.67
C GLU A 62 4.13 -11.40 -15.37
N GLY A 63 4.80 -10.41 -14.79
CA GLY A 63 5.58 -10.58 -13.57
C GLY A 63 4.74 -11.02 -12.37
N THR A 64 5.39 -11.64 -11.40
CA THR A 64 4.75 -12.03 -10.14
C THR A 64 4.29 -10.78 -9.38
N ILE A 65 3.04 -10.78 -8.96
CA ILE A 65 2.47 -9.70 -8.15
C ILE A 65 2.67 -10.04 -6.67
N PHE A 66 3.22 -9.09 -5.91
CA PHE A 66 3.40 -9.22 -4.47
C PHE A 66 2.47 -8.27 -3.72
N ARG A 67 1.97 -8.74 -2.58
CA ARG A 67 1.25 -7.95 -1.58
C ARG A 67 1.81 -8.22 -0.19
N TYR A 68 1.41 -7.43 0.78
CA TYR A 68 1.74 -7.68 2.18
C TYR A 68 0.46 -7.82 3.01
N SER A 69 0.19 -9.04 3.50
CA SER A 69 -1.06 -9.40 4.17
C SER A 69 -2.28 -9.48 3.21
N ASN A 70 -3.45 -9.82 3.72
CA ASN A 70 -4.63 -10.15 2.89
C ASN A 70 -5.48 -8.94 2.50
N HIS A 71 -5.04 -7.72 2.83
CA HIS A 71 -5.87 -6.52 2.65
C HIS A 71 -6.23 -6.26 1.18
N GLU A 72 -5.24 -6.29 0.30
CA GLU A 72 -5.41 -6.06 -1.13
C GLU A 72 -6.37 -7.09 -1.75
N ASN A 73 -6.20 -8.37 -1.42
CA ASN A 73 -7.10 -9.42 -1.89
C ASN A 73 -8.53 -9.16 -1.43
N THR A 74 -8.73 -8.81 -0.17
CA THR A 74 -10.06 -8.53 0.40
C THR A 74 -10.74 -7.37 -0.31
N ILE A 75 -10.02 -6.27 -0.55
CA ILE A 75 -10.58 -5.08 -1.23
C ILE A 75 -10.92 -5.40 -2.70
N LEU A 76 -10.05 -6.11 -3.41
CA LEU A 76 -10.31 -6.51 -4.79
C LEU A 76 -11.54 -7.42 -4.89
N ARG A 77 -11.70 -8.37 -3.98
CA ARG A 77 -12.90 -9.22 -3.91
C ARG A 77 -14.17 -8.43 -3.57
N GLU A 78 -14.05 -7.36 -2.77
CA GLU A 78 -15.16 -6.44 -2.53
C GLU A 78 -15.53 -5.66 -3.80
N ILE A 79 -14.55 -5.15 -4.55
CA ILE A 79 -14.81 -4.47 -5.84
C ILE A 79 -15.47 -5.44 -6.82
N HIS A 80 -15.04 -6.69 -6.88
CA HIS A 80 -15.69 -7.72 -7.70
C HIS A 80 -17.19 -7.83 -7.38
N ARG A 81 -17.56 -7.90 -6.10
CA ARG A 81 -18.98 -7.95 -5.66
C ARG A 81 -19.74 -6.64 -5.96
N GLN A 82 -19.07 -5.51 -5.86
CA GLN A 82 -19.68 -4.21 -6.18
C GLN A 82 -19.97 -4.09 -7.68
N LEU A 83 -19.11 -4.66 -8.55
CA LEU A 83 -19.37 -4.76 -9.98
C LEU A 83 -20.61 -5.61 -10.27
N ASP A 84 -20.91 -6.65 -9.50
CA ASP A 84 -22.15 -7.43 -9.66
C ASP A 84 -23.40 -6.60 -9.49
N ALA A 85 -23.38 -5.69 -8.54
CA ALA A 85 -24.51 -4.83 -8.22
C ALA A 85 -24.66 -3.61 -9.14
N ARG A 86 -23.76 -3.42 -10.11
CA ARG A 86 -23.66 -2.23 -10.96
C ARG A 86 -23.64 -2.57 -12.44
N SER A 87 -24.01 -1.60 -13.27
CA SER A 87 -24.11 -1.76 -14.73
C SER A 87 -22.91 -1.08 -15.42
N GLU A 88 -21.70 -1.58 -15.09
CA GLU A 88 -20.48 -1.12 -15.78
C GLU A 88 -20.35 -1.82 -17.13
N PRO A 89 -20.00 -1.11 -18.22
CA PRO A 89 -19.93 -1.71 -19.57
C PRO A 89 -18.84 -2.77 -19.70
N ASP A 90 -17.76 -2.64 -18.94
CA ASP A 90 -16.58 -3.51 -18.88
C ASP A 90 -16.57 -4.44 -17.66
N LYS A 91 -17.72 -4.60 -17.02
CA LYS A 91 -17.89 -5.39 -15.79
C LYS A 91 -17.22 -6.76 -15.88
N LYS A 92 -17.52 -7.53 -16.94
CA LYS A 92 -17.00 -8.89 -17.08
C LYS A 92 -15.48 -8.91 -17.22
N GLU A 93 -14.91 -8.00 -17.98
CA GLU A 93 -13.46 -7.87 -18.15
C GLU A 93 -12.76 -7.55 -16.82
N LEU A 94 -13.34 -6.62 -16.04
CA LEU A 94 -12.80 -6.24 -14.74
C LEU A 94 -12.90 -7.36 -13.72
N GLN A 95 -13.99 -8.12 -13.73
CA GLN A 95 -14.16 -9.29 -12.86
C GLN A 95 -13.18 -10.41 -13.22
N ASP A 96 -13.00 -10.72 -14.50
CA ASP A 96 -12.02 -11.70 -14.95
C ASP A 96 -10.58 -11.32 -14.57
N PHE A 97 -10.26 -10.02 -14.67
CA PHE A 97 -8.98 -9.51 -14.19
C PHE A 97 -8.81 -9.70 -12.68
N ILE A 98 -9.81 -9.33 -11.87
CA ILE A 98 -9.76 -9.53 -10.42
C ILE A 98 -9.61 -11.02 -10.09
N ASP A 99 -10.36 -11.89 -10.75
CA ASP A 99 -10.25 -13.34 -10.54
C ASP A 99 -8.86 -13.89 -10.88
N SER A 100 -8.20 -13.33 -11.89
CA SER A 100 -6.86 -13.77 -12.31
C SER A 100 -5.76 -13.45 -11.29
N ILE A 101 -5.93 -12.40 -10.45
CA ILE A 101 -4.91 -11.92 -9.51
C ILE A 101 -5.25 -12.15 -8.03
N THR A 102 -6.40 -12.75 -7.75
CA THR A 102 -6.90 -12.97 -6.39
C THR A 102 -7.23 -14.43 -6.12
N HIS A 103 -7.47 -14.73 -4.84
CA HIS A 103 -8.02 -16.01 -4.41
C HIS A 103 -9.26 -15.79 -3.54
N TYR A 104 -10.10 -16.80 -3.47
CA TYR A 104 -11.27 -16.84 -2.59
C TYR A 104 -11.68 -18.30 -2.30
N GLU A 105 -12.54 -18.47 -1.31
CA GLU A 105 -13.12 -19.75 -0.97
C GLU A 105 -14.65 -19.65 -1.06
N GLU A 106 -15.26 -20.59 -1.77
CA GLU A 106 -16.71 -20.71 -1.90
C GLU A 106 -17.09 -22.16 -1.68
N GLU A 107 -18.07 -22.42 -0.81
CA GLU A 107 -18.55 -23.77 -0.46
C GLU A 107 -17.41 -24.75 -0.08
N LYS A 108 -16.35 -24.26 0.59
CA LYS A 108 -15.13 -24.99 0.96
C LYS A 108 -14.24 -25.38 -0.23
N VAL A 109 -14.51 -24.86 -1.41
CA VAL A 109 -13.64 -24.99 -2.58
C VAL A 109 -12.78 -23.72 -2.68
N LYS A 110 -11.46 -23.92 -2.76
CA LYS A 110 -10.51 -22.82 -2.91
C LYS A 110 -10.28 -22.56 -4.38
N PHE A 111 -10.39 -21.29 -4.74
CA PHE A 111 -10.07 -20.77 -6.07
C PHE A 111 -8.87 -19.84 -5.95
N ALA A 112 -7.94 -19.94 -6.86
CA ALA A 112 -6.80 -19.03 -6.99
C ALA A 112 -6.61 -18.70 -8.46
N GLY A 113 -6.43 -17.42 -8.75
CA GLY A 113 -6.14 -16.94 -10.09
C GLY A 113 -4.78 -17.40 -10.60
N GLU A 114 -4.57 -17.37 -11.89
CA GLU A 114 -3.31 -17.79 -12.53
C GLU A 114 -2.11 -16.88 -12.15
N ARG A 115 -2.40 -15.63 -11.78
CA ARG A 115 -1.44 -14.63 -11.25
C ARG A 115 -1.78 -14.23 -9.81
N ASP A 116 -2.34 -15.15 -9.01
CA ASP A 116 -2.68 -14.85 -7.61
C ASP A 116 -1.50 -14.22 -6.88
N MET A 117 -1.79 -13.13 -6.19
CA MET A 117 -0.78 -12.31 -5.51
C MET A 117 -0.05 -13.09 -4.42
N VAL A 118 1.27 -13.13 -4.49
CA VAL A 118 2.11 -13.74 -3.45
C VAL A 118 2.12 -12.88 -2.19
N ASP A 119 1.73 -13.46 -1.06
CA ASP A 119 1.72 -12.77 0.22
C ASP A 119 3.09 -12.76 0.90
N LEU A 120 3.72 -11.60 0.96
CA LEU A 120 5.00 -11.44 1.65
C LEU A 120 4.88 -11.60 3.17
N ALA A 121 3.70 -11.40 3.77
CA ALA A 121 3.50 -11.69 5.19
C ALA A 121 3.64 -13.19 5.49
N ASP A 122 3.20 -14.06 4.58
CA ASP A 122 3.39 -15.51 4.69
C ASP A 122 4.87 -15.91 4.57
N VAL A 123 5.61 -15.21 3.70
CA VAL A 123 7.07 -15.41 3.58
C VAL A 123 7.79 -15.00 4.86
N VAL A 124 7.42 -13.83 5.41
CA VAL A 124 7.96 -13.38 6.70
C VAL A 124 7.64 -14.38 7.81
N LEU A 125 6.38 -14.80 7.93
CA LEU A 125 5.94 -15.76 8.94
C LEU A 125 6.76 -17.07 8.92
N LYS A 126 7.14 -17.53 7.74
CA LYS A 126 7.83 -18.82 7.55
C LYS A 126 9.35 -18.72 7.66
N TYR A 127 9.94 -17.61 7.24
CA TYR A 127 11.37 -17.54 6.95
C TYR A 127 12.10 -16.39 7.65
N TYR A 128 11.40 -15.45 8.29
CA TYR A 128 12.04 -14.30 8.90
C TYR A 128 11.65 -14.14 10.37
N PHE A 129 12.65 -14.05 11.21
CA PHE A 129 12.48 -13.77 12.65
C PHE A 129 13.52 -12.75 13.10
N HIS A 130 13.06 -11.78 13.88
CA HIS A 130 13.94 -10.83 14.56
C HIS A 130 13.34 -10.46 15.93
N PRO A 131 14.14 -10.37 17.02
CA PRO A 131 13.64 -10.09 18.37
C PRO A 131 12.81 -8.80 18.48
N ILE A 132 13.15 -7.76 17.70
CA ILE A 132 12.41 -6.49 17.68
C ILE A 132 10.94 -6.67 17.26
N MET A 133 10.61 -7.73 16.52
CA MET A 133 9.23 -7.98 16.07
C MET A 133 8.27 -8.32 17.21
N GLY A 134 8.78 -8.81 18.35
CA GLY A 134 7.96 -9.15 19.52
C GLY A 134 6.83 -10.14 19.22
N GLY A 135 7.00 -11.02 18.23
CA GLY A 135 6.00 -12.01 17.79
C GLY A 135 4.94 -11.46 16.81
N SER A 136 5.02 -10.19 16.39
CA SER A 136 4.11 -9.62 15.39
C SER A 136 4.71 -9.70 13.98
N TYR A 137 3.87 -10.00 12.99
CA TYR A 137 4.23 -10.02 11.56
C TYR A 137 3.70 -8.80 10.80
N SER A 138 3.16 -7.81 11.51
CA SER A 138 2.72 -6.57 10.88
C SER A 138 3.90 -5.88 10.19
N ILE A 139 3.67 -5.34 8.98
CA ILE A 139 4.69 -4.56 8.26
C ILE A 139 5.26 -3.42 9.10
N LYS A 140 4.46 -2.87 10.03
CA LYS A 140 4.87 -1.78 10.95
C LYS A 140 5.96 -2.19 11.96
N VAL A 141 6.17 -3.49 12.18
CA VAL A 141 7.25 -4.03 13.01
C VAL A 141 8.31 -4.77 12.20
N VAL A 142 7.92 -5.39 11.09
CA VAL A 142 8.85 -6.06 10.18
C VAL A 142 9.78 -5.05 9.50
N LEU A 143 9.24 -3.95 8.98
CA LEU A 143 10.06 -2.92 8.32
C LEU A 143 11.15 -2.35 9.26
N PRO A 144 10.85 -1.89 10.49
CA PRO A 144 11.90 -1.47 11.42
C PRO A 144 12.91 -2.57 11.75
N SER A 145 12.49 -3.84 11.82
CA SER A 145 13.39 -4.96 12.09
C SER A 145 14.38 -5.17 10.96
N VAL A 146 13.91 -5.14 9.71
CA VAL A 146 14.74 -5.25 8.51
C VAL A 146 15.72 -4.08 8.41
N LEU A 147 15.25 -2.86 8.66
CA LEU A 147 16.09 -1.66 8.66
C LEU A 147 17.20 -1.75 9.71
N ASN A 148 16.91 -2.30 10.90
CA ASN A 148 17.92 -2.48 11.94
C ASN A 148 18.88 -3.66 11.70
N SER A 149 18.52 -4.59 10.80
CA SER A 149 19.31 -5.80 10.53
C SER A 149 20.26 -5.67 9.34
N SER A 150 20.05 -4.70 8.45
CA SER A 150 20.75 -4.62 7.17
C SER A 150 21.43 -3.28 6.96
N GLY A 151 22.77 -3.27 7.10
CA GLY A 151 23.58 -2.10 6.79
C GLY A 151 23.48 -1.67 5.31
N PHE A 152 23.27 -2.63 4.39
CA PHE A 152 22.99 -2.32 2.99
C PHE A 152 21.73 -1.48 2.82
N ILE A 153 20.62 -1.91 3.45
CA ILE A 153 19.34 -1.19 3.38
C ILE A 153 19.46 0.17 4.09
N GLN A 154 20.14 0.24 5.23
CA GLN A 154 20.41 1.51 5.91
C GLN A 154 21.17 2.48 5.00
N SER A 155 22.25 2.03 4.38
CA SER A 155 23.04 2.85 3.45
C SER A 155 22.20 3.36 2.27
N LYS A 156 21.38 2.48 1.67
CA LYS A 156 20.49 2.83 0.56
C LYS A 156 19.49 3.91 0.95
N TYR A 157 18.75 3.73 2.05
CA TYR A 157 17.68 4.64 2.47
C TYR A 157 18.15 5.82 3.33
N SER A 158 19.46 5.91 3.61
CA SER A 158 20.11 7.13 4.09
C SER A 158 20.31 8.17 2.97
N GLN A 159 20.06 7.78 1.73
CA GLN A 159 20.05 8.70 0.59
C GLN A 159 18.60 9.14 0.31
N PRO A 160 18.38 10.34 -0.21
CA PRO A 160 17.06 10.81 -0.62
C PRO A 160 16.64 10.08 -1.90
N ILE A 161 15.84 9.02 -1.77
CA ILE A 161 15.40 8.19 -2.90
C ILE A 161 14.06 8.69 -3.43
N TYR A 162 13.07 8.88 -2.53
CA TYR A 162 11.72 9.34 -2.89
C TYR A 162 11.68 10.85 -3.08
N GLY A 163 10.90 11.32 -4.06
CA GLY A 163 10.84 12.72 -4.46
C GLY A 163 11.97 13.14 -5.40
N THR A 164 12.71 12.17 -5.96
CA THR A 164 13.75 12.41 -6.97
C THR A 164 13.22 12.20 -8.39
N SER A 165 14.03 12.53 -9.40
CA SER A 165 13.68 12.26 -10.81
C SER A 165 13.61 10.76 -11.13
N GLU A 166 14.30 9.92 -10.37
CA GLU A 166 14.28 8.46 -10.56
C GLU A 166 13.07 7.80 -9.85
N MET A 167 12.62 8.39 -8.76
CA MET A 167 11.49 7.89 -7.98
C MET A 167 10.62 9.08 -7.53
N SER A 168 9.76 9.52 -8.44
CA SER A 168 8.84 10.61 -8.17
C SER A 168 7.83 10.25 -7.07
N SER A 169 7.36 11.24 -6.34
CA SER A 169 6.35 11.07 -5.31
C SER A 169 5.33 12.21 -5.39
N GLN A 170 4.05 11.87 -5.33
CA GLN A 170 2.99 12.90 -5.24
C GLN A 170 2.89 13.51 -3.84
N ASN A 171 3.34 12.78 -2.82
CA ASN A 171 3.23 13.20 -1.42
C ASN A 171 4.46 13.94 -0.90
N LEU A 172 5.58 13.87 -1.62
CA LEU A 172 6.84 14.47 -1.22
C LEU A 172 7.32 15.43 -2.30
N SER A 173 7.19 16.71 -2.04
CA SER A 173 7.70 17.78 -2.91
C SER A 173 9.23 17.90 -2.87
N GLU A 174 9.85 17.38 -1.82
CA GLU A 174 11.29 17.36 -1.61
C GLU A 174 11.79 15.94 -1.33
N ALA A 175 13.01 15.67 -1.75
CA ALA A 175 13.66 14.38 -1.50
C ALA A 175 13.84 14.13 0.00
N LYS A 176 13.31 12.99 0.49
CA LYS A 176 13.30 12.66 1.92
C LYS A 176 14.22 11.48 2.23
N VAL A 177 14.98 11.61 3.31
CA VAL A 177 15.74 10.52 3.92
C VAL A 177 14.88 9.78 4.93
N TRP A 178 14.84 8.45 4.85
CA TRP A 178 14.01 7.61 5.71
C TRP A 178 14.77 6.91 6.83
N ILE A 179 16.09 7.09 6.91
CA ILE A 179 16.94 6.59 7.99
C ILE A 179 17.25 7.73 8.94
N ASP A 180 16.78 7.58 10.16
CA ASP A 180 17.13 8.42 11.30
C ASP A 180 17.44 7.49 12.48
N TYR A 181 18.41 7.88 13.33
CA TYR A 181 18.85 7.07 14.45
C TYR A 181 18.37 7.64 15.78
N GLY A 182 17.97 6.74 16.68
CA GLY A 182 17.68 7.07 18.07
C GLY A 182 18.96 7.22 18.89
N GLU A 183 18.83 7.65 20.14
CA GLU A 183 19.93 7.77 21.11
C GLU A 183 20.55 6.39 21.41
N ASP A 184 19.81 5.30 21.23
CA ASP A 184 20.25 3.92 21.40
C ASP A 184 21.00 3.39 20.15
N GLY A 185 21.24 4.20 19.14
CA GLY A 185 21.92 3.85 17.90
C GLY A 185 21.09 2.99 16.94
N LYS A 186 19.82 2.73 17.25
CA LYS A 186 18.91 2.00 16.36
C LYS A 186 18.23 2.92 15.37
N VAL A 187 17.89 2.35 14.21
CA VAL A 187 17.07 3.06 13.21
C VAL A 187 15.67 3.29 13.79
N LYS A 188 15.22 4.53 13.79
CA LYS A 188 13.86 4.89 14.19
C LYS A 188 12.84 4.24 13.26
N ASN A 189 11.67 3.94 13.80
CA ASN A 189 10.57 3.44 12.99
C ASN A 189 10.13 4.49 11.96
N PRO A 190 10.21 4.22 10.63
CA PRO A 190 9.86 5.19 9.60
C PRO A 190 8.43 5.73 9.68
N TYR A 191 7.50 4.93 10.21
CA TYR A 191 6.12 5.40 10.43
C TYR A 191 6.04 6.56 11.43
N LYS A 192 7.01 6.68 12.34
CA LYS A 192 7.10 7.81 13.29
C LYS A 192 7.75 9.06 12.69
N LEU A 193 8.31 8.95 11.49
CA LEU A 193 8.88 10.07 10.74
C LEU A 193 7.84 10.74 9.81
N LEU A 194 6.64 10.17 9.71
CA LEU A 194 5.53 10.77 8.98
C LEU A 194 5.00 11.98 9.77
N PRO A 195 4.71 13.09 9.09
CA PRO A 195 4.11 14.24 9.74
C PRO A 195 2.73 13.89 10.33
N PRO A 196 2.30 14.56 11.40
CA PRO A 196 0.94 14.44 11.89
C PRO A 196 -0.06 15.00 10.88
N ILE A 197 -1.30 14.48 10.86
CA ILE A 197 -2.37 14.91 9.93
C ILE A 197 -2.58 16.43 10.00
N ALA A 198 -2.57 17.01 11.17
CA ALA A 198 -2.74 18.45 11.39
C ALA A 198 -1.78 19.30 10.55
N SER A 199 -0.55 18.81 10.31
CA SER A 199 0.44 19.53 9.49
C SER A 199 0.07 19.61 8.02
N TYR A 200 -0.72 18.66 7.50
CA TYR A 200 -1.21 18.67 6.12
C TYR A 200 -2.46 19.53 5.93
N LEU A 201 -3.24 19.72 7.00
CA LEU A 201 -4.48 20.49 6.96
C LEU A 201 -4.24 21.98 7.20
N GLY A 202 -3.01 22.42 7.46
CA GLY A 202 -2.70 23.82 7.82
C GLY A 202 -3.38 24.28 9.11
N ILE A 203 -3.75 23.34 9.98
CA ILE A 203 -4.39 23.61 11.26
C ILE A 203 -3.28 23.81 12.28
N ASP A 204 -3.17 25.04 12.82
CA ASP A 204 -2.28 25.32 13.93
C ASP A 204 -2.60 24.41 15.13
N ALA A 205 -1.56 23.92 15.80
CA ALA A 205 -1.62 22.92 16.86
C ALA A 205 -2.41 23.31 18.12
N ASP A 206 -3.09 24.44 18.12
CA ASP A 206 -3.92 24.95 19.23
C ASP A 206 -5.34 24.36 19.29
N LEU A 207 -5.69 23.42 18.43
CA LEU A 207 -6.96 22.69 18.54
C LEU A 207 -6.90 21.56 19.58
N ASN A 208 -6.52 21.91 20.80
CA ASN A 208 -6.64 21.06 22.01
C ASN A 208 -8.09 20.73 22.41
N GLU A 209 -9.10 21.13 21.66
CA GLU A 209 -10.51 20.93 22.01
C GLU A 209 -11.27 19.95 21.13
N LEU A 210 -10.71 19.53 19.99
CA LEU A 210 -11.24 18.38 19.26
C LEU A 210 -10.31 17.21 19.55
N GLU A 211 -10.82 16.16 20.19
CA GLU A 211 -10.16 14.90 20.58
C GLU A 211 -9.52 14.13 19.37
N LEU A 212 -8.81 14.82 18.51
CA LEU A 212 -7.83 14.24 17.62
C LEU A 212 -6.65 13.86 18.50
N LYS A 213 -6.64 12.64 19.00
CA LYS A 213 -5.53 12.08 19.76
C LYS A 213 -4.24 12.43 19.05
N GLU A 214 -3.32 13.10 19.74
CA GLU A 214 -2.00 13.58 19.29
C GLU A 214 -1.12 12.53 18.60
N THR A 215 -1.63 11.34 18.31
CA THR A 215 -0.90 10.17 17.84
C THR A 215 -1.31 9.67 16.46
N GLU A 216 -2.26 10.27 15.76
CA GLU A 216 -2.64 9.81 14.44
C GLU A 216 -1.73 10.43 13.36
N SER A 217 -0.58 9.81 13.15
CA SER A 217 0.18 9.99 11.91
C SER A 217 -0.59 9.38 10.74
N VAL A 218 -0.33 9.84 9.50
CA VAL A 218 -0.88 9.28 8.24
C VAL A 218 -0.40 7.83 8.03
N ALA A 219 -0.51 7.01 9.07
CA ALA A 219 -0.03 5.63 9.09
C ALA A 219 -1.13 4.58 8.81
N ASN A 220 -2.33 5.04 8.43
CA ASN A 220 -3.43 4.18 8.03
C ASN A 220 -4.26 4.83 6.91
N GLY A 221 -5.01 4.01 6.17
CA GLY A 221 -5.77 4.49 5.01
C GLY A 221 -6.90 5.46 5.36
N GLY A 222 -7.48 5.38 6.57
CA GLY A 222 -8.49 6.32 7.04
C GLY A 222 -7.89 7.72 7.25
N ALA A 223 -6.74 7.79 7.87
CA ALA A 223 -5.99 9.03 8.07
C ALA A 223 -5.48 9.64 6.75
N ALA A 224 -5.19 8.81 5.75
CA ALA A 224 -4.77 9.28 4.43
C ALA A 224 -5.92 9.86 3.59
N LEU A 225 -7.18 9.55 3.94
CA LEU A 225 -8.37 10.03 3.22
C LEU A 225 -8.96 11.31 3.85
N ALA A 226 -8.65 11.59 5.11
CA ALA A 226 -9.09 12.79 5.82
C ALA A 226 -8.42 14.06 5.31
#